data_41d2274dc6eae16a4b1a472aa58b27b0
#
_entry.id   41d2274dc6eae16a4b1a472aa58b27b0
#
_cell.length_a   1.000
_cell.length_b   1.000
_cell.length_c   1.000
_cell.angle_alpha   90.00
_cell.angle_beta   90.00
_cell.angle_gamma   90.00
#
_symmetry.space_group_name_H-M   'P 1'
#
loop_
_entity.id
_entity.type
_entity.pdbx_description
1 polymer ?
#
loop_
_entity_poly.entity_id
_entity_poly.type
_entity_poly.pdbx_seq_one_letter_code
_entity_poly.pdbx_strand_id
1 'polypeptide(L)'
;MDINDVKSIIAYNASSIPVLFEMCRIAKIAETVNDMVEWKSDNAKVSPGFLIEVLVVTIMHRRQPLWKIEEYWRKQKLEFMLEDSGITVEQLNDDAFARALDKLQTVNMKELVSRICLNMLKAHNLTIESLHLDTTSISVEGLYEVDEEDDFIICYGYSKDNRPDLKQFKIGAAVQQSGLPVMGQLLSGNKSDREWNPEAIKEMKVFFEGQQYRDIIFVGDSATVSSYESLRQLEGIRFISRLPENFSCVSEWKEKAWQGVNWEEVGTLSESSRKGAAEYRIYEFVEAIDGKPYRFVLVHTNSLREQKTKTLQKRWEKEKQELEKEAKRIGKRAFACVEDAMRESAAFMEKVESLHYNVEAHIEEKVSRKYSRRGRPGTEDSYEETVSYYVKHTIGERDDMACEKDLFMESTFVLITSVMDRDRYPGWRILAEYKGQSSIEQAFKFLKSPVYLGPVYLKKPERVEAMGYVFILVLLIASYLEYRVRKALRDRGEYYIQPNGQKSTRPSVRTILEVLETVLVIYFNGNLYLPNDTSPKILKMLEWLGFSPDIYTKKINVIF
;
A
#
# COMPACT_ATOMS: atom_id res chain seq x y z
N MET A 1 37.48 -19.56 -40.04
CA MET A 1 36.63 -20.24 -39.06
C MET A 1 36.34 -21.62 -39.63
N ASP A 2 36.87 -22.69 -39.05
CA ASP A 2 36.65 -24.05 -39.53
C ASP A 2 35.22 -24.49 -39.13
N ILE A 3 34.54 -25.26 -40.00
CA ILE A 3 33.19 -25.79 -39.72
C ILE A 3 33.14 -26.60 -38.40
N ASN A 4 34.26 -27.16 -37.97
CA ASN A 4 34.41 -27.87 -36.71
C ASN A 4 34.33 -26.92 -35.48
N ASP A 5 34.67 -25.63 -35.64
CA ASP A 5 34.58 -24.62 -34.56
C ASP A 5 33.14 -24.19 -34.31
N VAL A 6 32.26 -24.39 -35.28
CA VAL A 6 30.82 -24.02 -35.16
C VAL A 6 30.09 -24.85 -34.10
N LYS A 7 30.58 -26.06 -33.77
CA LYS A 7 30.00 -26.91 -32.72
C LYS A 7 30.17 -26.34 -31.30
N SER A 8 31.05 -25.37 -31.11
CA SER A 8 31.34 -24.73 -29.83
C SER A 8 30.58 -23.38 -29.62
N ILE A 9 29.82 -22.92 -30.62
CA ILE A 9 29.04 -21.68 -30.53
C ILE A 9 27.67 -21.98 -29.99
N ILE A 10 27.31 -21.37 -28.84
CA ILE A 10 26.03 -21.53 -28.20
C ILE A 10 25.40 -20.15 -28.03
N ALA A 11 24.27 -19.91 -28.69
CA ALA A 11 23.46 -18.73 -28.48
C ALA A 11 22.35 -19.05 -27.46
N TYR A 12 22.19 -18.20 -26.47
CA TYR A 12 21.15 -18.37 -25.46
C TYR A 12 20.58 -17.02 -25.03
N ASN A 13 19.37 -17.03 -24.45
CA ASN A 13 18.73 -15.83 -23.95
C ASN A 13 19.20 -15.55 -22.52
N ALA A 14 20.05 -14.53 -22.36
CA ALA A 14 20.54 -14.10 -21.05
C ALA A 14 19.53 -13.20 -20.32
N SER A 15 18.56 -12.62 -21.05
CA SER A 15 17.48 -11.82 -20.49
C SER A 15 17.98 -10.73 -19.52
N SER A 16 17.28 -10.51 -18.41
CA SER A 16 17.66 -9.56 -17.36
C SER A 16 18.65 -10.11 -16.32
N ILE A 17 19.07 -11.36 -16.45
CA ILE A 17 19.86 -12.08 -15.43
C ILE A 17 21.14 -11.34 -15.02
N PRO A 18 22.05 -10.94 -15.95
CA PRO A 18 23.26 -10.22 -15.55
C PRO A 18 22.99 -8.89 -14.84
N VAL A 19 21.96 -8.17 -15.28
CA VAL A 19 21.54 -6.90 -14.65
C VAL A 19 21.06 -7.15 -13.23
N LEU A 20 20.26 -8.19 -12.99
CA LEU A 20 19.74 -8.52 -11.66
C LEU A 20 20.86 -8.93 -10.69
N PHE A 21 21.81 -9.75 -11.12
CA PHE A 21 22.97 -10.08 -10.30
C PHE A 21 23.81 -8.85 -9.96
N GLU A 22 24.05 -7.96 -10.92
CA GLU A 22 24.79 -6.73 -10.65
C GLU A 22 24.05 -5.80 -9.66
N MET A 23 22.71 -5.74 -9.71
CA MET A 23 21.91 -5.03 -8.71
C MET A 23 22.06 -5.63 -7.30
N CYS A 24 22.06 -6.97 -7.19
CA CYS A 24 22.30 -7.66 -5.91
C CYS A 24 23.69 -7.34 -5.35
N ARG A 25 24.70 -7.25 -6.22
CA ARG A 25 26.08 -6.88 -5.84
C ARG A 25 26.21 -5.43 -5.38
N ILE A 26 25.55 -4.49 -6.07
CA ILE A 26 25.49 -3.09 -5.63
C ILE A 26 24.87 -3.00 -4.24
N ALA A 27 23.84 -3.80 -3.95
CA ALA A 27 23.21 -3.89 -2.63
C ALA A 27 24.07 -4.66 -1.61
N LYS A 28 25.12 -5.35 -2.05
CA LYS A 28 25.98 -6.21 -1.23
C LYS A 28 25.20 -7.30 -0.49
N ILE A 29 24.27 -7.97 -1.21
CA ILE A 29 23.41 -9.00 -0.59
C ILE A 29 24.28 -10.16 -0.10
N ALA A 30 25.08 -10.78 -0.98
CA ALA A 30 25.89 -11.94 -0.62
C ALA A 30 26.91 -11.62 0.47
N GLU A 31 27.63 -10.51 0.34
CA GLU A 31 28.61 -10.05 1.33
C GLU A 31 27.96 -9.89 2.71
N THR A 32 26.85 -9.14 2.79
CA THR A 32 26.18 -8.86 4.08
C THR A 32 25.63 -10.13 4.71
N VAL A 33 25.06 -11.04 3.93
CA VAL A 33 24.59 -12.34 4.43
C VAL A 33 25.78 -13.16 4.96
N ASN A 34 26.85 -13.29 4.17
CA ASN A 34 28.02 -14.09 4.56
C ASN A 34 28.74 -13.52 5.80
N ASP A 35 28.72 -12.19 5.98
CA ASP A 35 29.32 -11.53 7.15
C ASP A 35 28.51 -11.75 8.43
N MET A 36 27.20 -11.93 8.32
CA MET A 36 26.32 -12.05 9.48
C MET A 36 26.03 -13.49 9.89
N VAL A 37 25.96 -14.44 8.93
CA VAL A 37 25.66 -15.84 9.23
C VAL A 37 26.94 -16.66 9.45
N GLU A 38 26.93 -17.55 10.42
CA GLU A 38 28.03 -18.51 10.58
C GLU A 38 27.99 -19.60 9.50
N TRP A 39 29.00 -19.65 8.67
CA TRP A 39 29.18 -20.71 7.68
C TRP A 39 30.67 -21.01 7.47
N LYS A 40 30.97 -22.20 6.98
CA LYS A 40 32.35 -22.65 6.72
C LYS A 40 32.43 -23.09 5.28
N SER A 41 33.38 -22.52 4.52
CA SER A 41 33.67 -22.89 3.13
C SER A 41 34.05 -24.36 2.95
N ASP A 42 34.68 -24.98 3.95
CA ASP A 42 35.05 -26.39 3.92
C ASP A 42 33.86 -27.35 3.86
N ASN A 43 32.70 -26.91 4.36
CA ASN A 43 31.49 -27.71 4.47
C ASN A 43 30.41 -27.36 3.40
N ALA A 44 30.54 -26.22 2.73
CA ALA A 44 29.58 -25.74 1.74
C ALA A 44 30.32 -25.15 0.53
N LYS A 45 30.17 -25.76 -0.63
CA LYS A 45 30.77 -25.29 -1.88
C LYS A 45 30.19 -23.97 -2.39
N VAL A 46 28.99 -23.61 -1.95
CA VAL A 46 28.28 -22.38 -2.33
C VAL A 46 27.92 -21.63 -1.06
N SER A 47 28.28 -20.34 -0.99
CA SER A 47 27.99 -19.52 0.19
C SER A 47 26.49 -19.28 0.38
N PRO A 48 26.00 -19.14 1.63
CA PRO A 48 24.61 -18.79 1.90
C PRO A 48 24.20 -17.49 1.20
N GLY A 49 25.08 -16.48 1.21
CA GLY A 49 24.81 -15.19 0.57
C GLY A 49 24.60 -15.30 -0.94
N PHE A 50 25.41 -16.06 -1.64
CA PHE A 50 25.21 -16.29 -3.08
C PHE A 50 23.91 -17.06 -3.36
N LEU A 51 23.56 -18.06 -2.53
CA LEU A 51 22.28 -18.75 -2.66
C LEU A 51 21.09 -17.79 -2.49
N ILE A 52 21.18 -16.84 -1.58
CA ILE A 52 20.13 -15.80 -1.42
C ILE A 52 20.09 -14.87 -2.63
N GLU A 53 21.23 -14.46 -3.20
CA GLU A 53 21.25 -13.69 -4.47
C GLU A 53 20.58 -14.47 -5.61
N VAL A 54 20.95 -15.75 -5.80
CA VAL A 54 20.33 -16.61 -6.81
C VAL A 54 18.83 -16.70 -6.61
N LEU A 55 18.36 -16.79 -5.35
CA LEU A 55 16.95 -16.85 -5.04
C LEU A 55 16.22 -15.53 -5.38
N VAL A 56 16.83 -14.38 -5.04
CA VAL A 56 16.31 -13.05 -5.41
C VAL A 56 16.20 -12.92 -6.93
N VAL A 57 17.27 -13.28 -7.66
CA VAL A 57 17.29 -13.22 -9.13
C VAL A 57 16.26 -14.17 -9.74
N THR A 58 16.12 -15.39 -9.19
CA THR A 58 15.12 -16.36 -9.64
C THR A 58 13.70 -15.80 -9.51
N ILE A 59 13.38 -15.19 -8.36
CA ILE A 59 12.04 -14.60 -8.12
C ILE A 59 11.79 -13.43 -9.08
N MET A 60 12.79 -12.57 -9.28
CA MET A 60 12.68 -11.39 -10.14
C MET A 60 12.56 -11.75 -11.63
N HIS A 61 13.32 -12.74 -12.10
CA HIS A 61 13.32 -13.14 -13.49
C HIS A 61 12.12 -14.03 -13.83
N ARG A 62 11.98 -15.17 -13.13
CA ARG A 62 10.85 -16.08 -13.27
C ARG A 62 10.76 -17.00 -12.06
N ARG A 63 9.91 -16.67 -11.11
CA ARG A 63 9.74 -17.46 -9.91
C ARG A 63 9.57 -18.95 -10.17
N GLN A 64 10.35 -19.75 -9.43
CA GLN A 64 10.29 -21.22 -9.46
C GLN A 64 10.07 -21.75 -8.04
N PRO A 65 9.39 -22.90 -7.88
CA PRO A 65 9.47 -23.69 -6.65
C PRO A 65 10.92 -24.11 -6.41
N LEU A 66 11.37 -24.23 -5.15
CA LEU A 66 12.77 -24.54 -4.83
C LEU A 66 13.26 -25.79 -5.54
N TRP A 67 12.46 -26.86 -5.61
CA TRP A 67 12.80 -28.13 -6.26
C TRP A 67 12.98 -28.04 -7.80
N LYS A 68 12.56 -26.92 -8.43
CA LYS A 68 12.75 -26.69 -9.88
C LYS A 68 13.88 -25.72 -10.19
N ILE A 69 14.52 -25.11 -9.20
CA ILE A 69 15.49 -24.04 -9.42
C ILE A 69 16.71 -24.58 -10.19
N GLU A 70 17.22 -25.75 -9.84
CA GLU A 70 18.33 -26.37 -10.55
C GLU A 70 18.02 -26.58 -12.05
N GLU A 71 16.90 -27.23 -12.37
CA GLU A 71 16.46 -27.45 -13.75
C GLU A 71 16.26 -26.13 -14.51
N TYR A 72 15.68 -25.15 -13.83
CA TYR A 72 15.45 -23.82 -14.37
C TYR A 72 16.77 -23.14 -14.78
N TRP A 73 17.76 -23.08 -13.88
CA TRP A 73 19.05 -22.46 -14.16
C TRP A 73 19.87 -23.20 -15.22
N ARG A 74 19.75 -24.52 -15.29
CA ARG A 74 20.32 -25.31 -16.38
C ARG A 74 19.73 -24.92 -17.74
N LYS A 75 18.41 -24.64 -17.79
CA LYS A 75 17.77 -24.13 -19.03
C LYS A 75 18.18 -22.70 -19.37
N GLN A 76 18.45 -21.87 -18.36
CA GLN A 76 18.94 -20.49 -18.55
C GLN A 76 20.45 -20.43 -18.87
N LYS A 77 21.14 -21.55 -18.93
CA LYS A 77 22.56 -21.61 -19.23
C LYS A 77 23.44 -20.84 -18.25
N LEU A 78 23.05 -20.81 -16.97
CA LEU A 78 23.77 -20.11 -15.91
C LEU A 78 25.22 -20.61 -15.78
N GLU A 79 25.49 -21.87 -16.13
CA GLU A 79 26.83 -22.47 -16.14
C GLU A 79 27.87 -21.64 -16.91
N PHE A 80 27.48 -20.98 -18.01
CA PHE A 80 28.40 -20.14 -18.79
C PHE A 80 28.73 -18.82 -18.08
N MET A 81 27.81 -18.31 -17.29
CA MET A 81 28.06 -17.10 -16.49
C MET A 81 28.87 -17.42 -15.22
N LEU A 82 28.80 -18.66 -14.70
CA LEU A 82 29.51 -19.12 -13.50
C LEU A 82 30.83 -19.84 -13.76
N GLU A 83 31.24 -20.02 -15.00
CA GLU A 83 32.34 -20.89 -15.38
C GLU A 83 33.64 -20.70 -14.58
N ASP A 84 33.99 -19.43 -14.25
CA ASP A 84 35.20 -19.11 -13.50
C ASP A 84 35.03 -19.22 -11.97
N SER A 85 33.81 -19.44 -11.48
CA SER A 85 33.53 -19.49 -10.05
C SER A 85 33.77 -20.86 -9.39
N GLY A 86 33.89 -21.91 -10.18
CA GLY A 86 33.96 -23.30 -9.71
C GLY A 86 32.61 -23.82 -9.17
N ILE A 87 31.52 -23.04 -9.29
CA ILE A 87 30.15 -23.44 -8.90
C ILE A 87 29.46 -24.08 -10.09
N THR A 88 28.81 -25.21 -9.86
CA THR A 88 27.99 -25.89 -10.86
C THR A 88 26.50 -25.72 -10.56
N VAL A 89 25.67 -25.84 -11.60
CA VAL A 89 24.21 -25.68 -11.45
C VAL A 89 23.62 -26.76 -10.53
N GLU A 90 24.20 -27.96 -10.45
CA GLU A 90 23.80 -29.05 -9.56
C GLU A 90 23.90 -28.69 -8.06
N GLN A 91 24.75 -27.71 -7.74
CA GLN A 91 24.90 -27.22 -6.36
C GLN A 91 23.80 -26.25 -5.96
N LEU A 92 22.99 -25.75 -6.92
CA LEU A 92 21.84 -24.88 -6.72
C LEU A 92 20.55 -25.69 -6.56
N ASN A 93 20.56 -26.70 -5.72
CA ASN A 93 19.44 -27.60 -5.46
C ASN A 93 18.61 -27.10 -4.26
N ASP A 94 17.43 -27.70 -4.09
CA ASP A 94 16.45 -27.31 -3.05
C ASP A 94 16.98 -27.45 -1.62
N ASP A 95 17.81 -28.46 -1.34
CA ASP A 95 18.46 -28.62 -0.05
C ASP A 95 19.47 -27.49 0.25
N ALA A 96 20.18 -27.01 -0.76
CA ALA A 96 21.10 -25.88 -0.60
C ALA A 96 20.34 -24.60 -0.24
N PHE A 97 19.25 -24.31 -0.96
CA PHE A 97 18.39 -23.16 -0.65
C PHE A 97 17.69 -23.30 0.71
N ALA A 98 17.22 -24.50 1.06
CA ALA A 98 16.60 -24.74 2.35
C ALA A 98 17.60 -24.47 3.50
N ARG A 99 18.84 -24.94 3.39
CA ARG A 99 19.91 -24.65 4.37
C ARG A 99 20.28 -23.16 4.40
N ALA A 100 20.28 -22.46 3.26
CA ALA A 100 20.52 -21.02 3.25
C ALA A 100 19.41 -20.25 4.01
N LEU A 101 18.15 -20.64 3.83
CA LEU A 101 17.04 -20.06 4.61
C LEU A 101 17.16 -20.39 6.11
N ASP A 102 17.55 -21.63 6.47
CA ASP A 102 17.79 -22.00 7.88
C ASP A 102 18.94 -21.17 8.49
N LYS A 103 19.95 -20.81 7.70
CA LYS A 103 21.04 -19.93 8.16
C LYS A 103 20.59 -18.50 8.42
N LEU A 104 19.65 -17.96 7.62
CA LEU A 104 19.09 -16.64 7.89
C LEU A 104 18.39 -16.55 9.26
N GLN A 105 17.83 -17.67 9.76
CA GLN A 105 17.19 -17.73 11.08
C GLN A 105 18.17 -17.60 12.25
N THR A 106 19.46 -17.78 12.01
CA THR A 106 20.47 -17.67 13.08
C THR A 106 20.87 -16.23 13.40
N VAL A 107 20.36 -15.24 12.61
CA VAL A 107 20.70 -13.83 12.75
C VAL A 107 19.46 -12.96 12.84
N ASN A 108 19.64 -11.71 13.27
CA ASN A 108 18.56 -10.72 13.21
C ASN A 108 18.29 -10.32 11.75
N MET A 109 17.31 -10.98 11.12
CA MET A 109 16.97 -10.78 9.71
C MET A 109 16.49 -9.36 9.41
N LYS A 110 15.82 -8.68 10.35
CA LYS A 110 15.40 -7.28 10.22
C LYS A 110 16.63 -6.36 10.12
N GLU A 111 17.65 -6.59 10.95
CA GLU A 111 18.89 -5.85 10.88
C GLU A 111 19.66 -6.14 9.59
N LEU A 112 19.75 -7.41 9.18
CA LEU A 112 20.38 -7.83 7.93
C LEU A 112 19.78 -7.10 6.73
N VAL A 113 18.46 -7.13 6.58
CA VAL A 113 17.76 -6.45 5.48
C VAL A 113 17.97 -4.94 5.54
N SER A 114 17.90 -4.34 6.73
CA SER A 114 18.13 -2.90 6.89
C SER A 114 19.55 -2.49 6.51
N ARG A 115 20.57 -3.31 6.83
CA ARG A 115 21.97 -3.09 6.39
C ARG A 115 22.09 -3.15 4.88
N ILE A 116 21.47 -4.14 4.22
CA ILE A 116 21.47 -4.28 2.75
C ILE A 116 20.79 -3.07 2.11
N CYS A 117 19.63 -2.62 2.63
CA CYS A 117 18.96 -1.41 2.15
C CYS A 117 19.84 -0.17 2.28
N LEU A 118 20.52 0.00 3.41
CA LEU A 118 21.46 1.12 3.63
C LEU A 118 22.67 1.06 2.69
N ASN A 119 23.21 -0.11 2.39
CA ASN A 119 24.29 -0.24 1.40
C ASN A 119 23.87 0.30 0.04
N MET A 120 22.65 -0.01 -0.40
CA MET A 120 22.09 0.52 -1.64
C MET A 120 21.96 2.06 -1.61
N LEU A 121 21.49 2.64 -0.51
CA LEU A 121 21.38 4.09 -0.36
C LEU A 121 22.77 4.76 -0.38
N LYS A 122 23.73 4.22 0.36
CA LYS A 122 25.11 4.72 0.43
C LYS A 122 25.82 4.65 -0.93
N ALA A 123 25.63 3.57 -1.69
CA ALA A 123 26.23 3.40 -3.02
C ALA A 123 25.82 4.52 -4.00
N HIS A 124 24.69 5.20 -3.75
CA HIS A 124 24.16 6.26 -4.61
C HIS A 124 24.03 7.62 -3.95
N ASN A 125 24.63 7.81 -2.76
CA ASN A 125 24.56 9.05 -1.98
C ASN A 125 23.11 9.54 -1.77
N LEU A 126 22.18 8.61 -1.49
CA LEU A 126 20.79 8.94 -1.26
C LEU A 126 20.58 9.32 0.19
N THR A 127 19.91 10.45 0.39
CA THR A 127 19.52 10.95 1.71
C THR A 127 18.12 10.42 2.10
N ILE A 128 17.86 10.39 3.40
CA ILE A 128 16.55 10.04 3.95
C ILE A 128 16.00 11.31 4.61
N GLU A 129 15.01 11.95 3.99
CA GLU A 129 14.30 13.08 4.58
C GLU A 129 12.99 12.62 5.22
N SER A 130 12.27 11.72 4.55
CA SER A 130 11.05 11.12 5.08
C SER A 130 11.00 9.62 4.84
N LEU A 131 10.28 8.93 5.72
CA LEU A 131 10.03 7.49 5.66
C LEU A 131 8.52 7.23 5.72
N HIS A 132 8.00 6.58 4.70
CA HIS A 132 6.61 6.17 4.60
C HIS A 132 6.45 4.74 5.10
N LEU A 133 5.56 4.56 6.08
CA LEU A 133 5.29 3.26 6.69
C LEU A 133 3.94 2.73 6.24
N ASP A 134 3.90 1.44 5.96
CA ASP A 134 2.66 0.69 5.76
C ASP A 134 2.93 -0.80 5.95
N THR A 135 1.86 -1.59 6.07
CA THR A 135 1.92 -3.04 6.11
C THR A 135 1.14 -3.64 4.96
N THR A 136 1.47 -4.88 4.63
CA THR A 136 0.66 -5.68 3.71
C THR A 136 0.54 -7.10 4.19
N SER A 137 -0.62 -7.75 3.97
CA SER A 137 -0.81 -9.17 4.28
C SER A 137 -0.43 -10.05 3.10
N ILE A 138 0.14 -11.20 3.40
CA ILE A 138 0.49 -12.26 2.45
C ILE A 138 -0.24 -13.52 2.89
N SER A 139 -1.17 -13.97 2.08
CA SER A 139 -1.91 -15.21 2.32
C SER A 139 -1.04 -16.42 2.01
N VAL A 140 -1.15 -17.46 2.81
CA VAL A 140 -0.42 -18.72 2.65
C VAL A 140 -1.36 -19.91 2.71
N GLU A 141 -1.00 -20.98 2.00
CA GLU A 141 -1.71 -22.24 2.02
C GLU A 141 -0.92 -23.27 2.82
N GLY A 142 -1.53 -23.83 3.87
CA GLY A 142 -0.89 -24.80 4.75
C GLY A 142 -1.57 -24.85 6.12
N LEU A 143 -1.30 -25.90 6.88
CA LEU A 143 -1.89 -26.07 8.22
C LEU A 143 -1.25 -25.11 9.22
N TYR A 144 0.06 -24.92 9.18
CA TYR A 144 0.86 -24.09 10.08
C TYR A 144 0.30 -24.10 11.50
N GLU A 145 0.73 -25.08 12.29
CA GLU A 145 0.36 -25.16 13.70
C GLU A 145 0.88 -23.91 14.40
N VAL A 146 0.06 -23.37 15.29
CA VAL A 146 0.37 -22.13 16.01
C VAL A 146 0.90 -22.52 17.38
N ASP A 147 2.13 -22.13 17.68
CA ASP A 147 2.64 -22.06 19.04
C ASP A 147 2.53 -20.59 19.51
N GLU A 148 1.80 -20.36 20.60
CA GLU A 148 1.57 -19.01 21.13
C GLU A 148 2.85 -18.39 21.72
N GLU A 149 3.88 -19.20 21.96
CA GLU A 149 5.19 -18.74 22.44
C GLU A 149 6.10 -18.22 21.31
N ASP A 150 5.73 -18.45 20.03
CA ASP A 150 6.50 -18.00 18.88
C ASP A 150 6.35 -16.49 18.63
N ASP A 151 7.46 -15.81 18.41
CA ASP A 151 7.50 -14.37 18.05
C ASP A 151 6.84 -14.09 16.69
N PHE A 152 6.85 -15.07 15.78
CA PHE A 152 6.26 -14.97 14.43
C PHE A 152 5.26 -16.09 14.20
N ILE A 153 3.99 -15.73 14.03
CA ILE A 153 2.89 -16.67 13.90
C ILE A 153 2.17 -16.49 12.56
N ILE A 154 2.04 -17.59 11.82
CA ILE A 154 1.20 -17.66 10.62
C ILE A 154 -0.23 -18.04 11.04
N CYS A 155 -1.13 -17.05 11.07
CA CYS A 155 -2.47 -17.23 11.62
C CYS A 155 -3.53 -16.48 10.81
N TYR A 156 -4.79 -16.67 11.15
CA TYR A 156 -5.88 -15.86 10.62
C TYR A 156 -5.81 -14.43 11.16
N GLY A 157 -6.21 -13.46 10.34
CA GLY A 157 -6.21 -12.05 10.71
C GLY A 157 -6.98 -11.20 9.70
N TYR A 158 -6.98 -9.89 9.90
CA TYR A 158 -7.57 -8.98 8.93
C TYR A 158 -6.78 -9.02 7.62
N SER A 159 -7.39 -9.60 6.58
CA SER A 159 -6.76 -9.75 5.26
C SER A 159 -7.00 -8.51 4.40
N LYS A 160 -5.92 -7.83 4.02
CA LYS A 160 -5.97 -6.72 3.04
C LYS A 160 -6.30 -7.22 1.61
N ASP A 161 -6.30 -8.55 1.39
CA ASP A 161 -6.59 -9.19 0.10
C ASP A 161 -8.00 -9.79 0.00
N ASN A 162 -8.86 -9.53 1.01
CA ASN A 162 -10.20 -10.10 1.12
C ASN A 162 -10.22 -11.64 1.10
N ARG A 163 -9.19 -12.28 1.69
CA ARG A 163 -9.07 -13.74 1.86
C ARG A 163 -9.06 -14.11 3.35
N PRO A 164 -10.17 -13.87 4.09
CA PRO A 164 -10.27 -14.24 5.51
C PRO A 164 -10.26 -15.75 5.74
N ASP A 165 -10.43 -16.53 4.67
CA ASP A 165 -10.41 -18.00 4.62
C ASP A 165 -8.98 -18.58 4.68
N LEU A 166 -7.94 -17.78 4.47
CA LEU A 166 -6.54 -18.20 4.48
C LEU A 166 -5.79 -17.66 5.70
N LYS A 167 -4.86 -18.48 6.21
CA LYS A 167 -3.83 -17.99 7.12
C LYS A 167 -2.91 -17.00 6.39
N GLN A 168 -2.33 -16.10 7.13
CA GLN A 168 -1.48 -15.05 6.59
C GLN A 168 -0.33 -14.71 7.54
N PHE A 169 0.68 -14.07 7.00
CA PHE A 169 1.61 -13.21 7.73
C PHE A 169 1.56 -11.80 7.13
N LYS A 170 2.17 -10.84 7.79
CA LYS A 170 2.26 -9.48 7.27
C LYS A 170 3.71 -9.08 7.02
N ILE A 171 3.90 -8.19 6.05
CA ILE A 171 5.15 -7.48 5.82
C ILE A 171 4.90 -6.02 6.18
N GLY A 172 5.61 -5.52 7.19
CA GLY A 172 5.73 -4.11 7.48
C GLY A 172 6.99 -3.57 6.79
N ALA A 173 6.89 -2.43 6.14
CA ALA A 173 8.04 -1.80 5.49
C ALA A 173 8.04 -0.29 5.68
N ALA A 174 9.24 0.29 5.65
CA ALA A 174 9.45 1.71 5.53
C ALA A 174 10.19 2.00 4.24
N VAL A 175 9.64 2.90 3.42
CA VAL A 175 10.24 3.33 2.17
C VAL A 175 10.51 4.83 2.22
N GLN A 176 11.60 5.25 1.59
CA GLN A 176 11.88 6.68 1.43
C GLN A 176 11.06 7.27 0.25
N GLN A 177 11.06 8.59 0.09
CA GLN A 177 10.30 9.32 -0.94
C GLN A 177 10.41 8.76 -2.36
N SER A 178 11.57 8.22 -2.74
CA SER A 178 11.78 7.62 -4.07
C SER A 178 11.17 6.23 -4.23
N GLY A 179 10.57 5.67 -3.17
CA GLY A 179 9.99 4.32 -3.14
C GLY A 179 10.99 3.21 -2.81
N LEU A 180 12.23 3.55 -2.44
CA LEU A 180 13.22 2.55 -2.02
C LEU A 180 12.97 2.10 -0.58
N PRO A 181 12.84 0.80 -0.32
CA PRO A 181 12.77 0.28 1.04
C PRO A 181 14.06 0.58 1.81
N VAL A 182 13.92 0.97 3.05
CA VAL A 182 15.03 1.19 3.99
C VAL A 182 14.95 0.25 5.19
N MET A 183 13.79 -0.28 5.46
CA MET A 183 13.53 -1.29 6.47
C MET A 183 12.36 -2.16 6.04
N GLY A 184 12.43 -3.43 6.45
CA GLY A 184 11.31 -4.36 6.32
C GLY A 184 11.32 -5.36 7.46
N GLN A 185 10.13 -5.75 7.90
CA GLN A 185 9.91 -6.67 9.01
C GLN A 185 8.74 -7.60 8.71
N LEU A 186 8.92 -8.88 9.07
CA LEU A 186 7.82 -9.84 9.07
C LEU A 186 7.04 -9.70 10.38
N LEU A 187 5.73 -9.80 10.28
CA LEU A 187 4.80 -9.65 11.39
C LEU A 187 3.82 -10.82 11.39
N SER A 188 3.41 -11.23 12.58
CA SER A 188 2.35 -12.23 12.76
C SER A 188 1.08 -11.81 12.02
N GLY A 189 0.31 -12.79 11.51
CA GLY A 189 -0.84 -12.55 10.65
C GLY A 189 -1.94 -11.70 11.29
N ASN A 190 -2.04 -11.70 12.61
CA ASN A 190 -2.99 -10.92 13.41
C ASN A 190 -2.45 -9.59 13.94
N LYS A 191 -1.14 -9.27 13.79
CA LYS A 191 -0.56 -8.02 14.27
C LYS A 191 -1.28 -6.82 13.64
N SER A 192 -1.70 -5.87 14.48
CA SER A 192 -2.40 -4.66 14.05
C SER A 192 -1.41 -3.59 13.56
N ASP A 193 -1.78 -2.85 12.51
CA ASP A 193 -1.00 -1.70 12.03
C ASP A 193 -0.94 -0.60 13.10
N ARG A 194 -1.98 -0.48 13.96
CA ARG A 194 -2.03 0.48 15.07
C ARG A 194 -1.01 0.20 16.15
N GLU A 195 -0.67 -1.06 16.36
CA GLU A 195 0.36 -1.48 17.31
C GLU A 195 1.76 -1.37 16.68
N TRP A 196 1.90 -1.84 15.44
CA TRP A 196 3.18 -1.90 14.76
C TRP A 196 3.75 -0.51 14.43
N ASN A 197 2.94 0.42 13.90
CA ASN A 197 3.44 1.70 13.43
C ASN A 197 4.21 2.50 14.50
N PRO A 198 3.69 2.72 15.72
CA PRO A 198 4.43 3.44 16.76
C PRO A 198 5.69 2.69 17.23
N GLU A 199 5.63 1.36 17.34
CA GLU A 199 6.77 0.52 17.72
C GLU A 199 7.89 0.63 16.68
N ALA A 200 7.56 0.41 15.40
CA ALA A 200 8.51 0.48 14.31
C ALA A 200 9.15 1.86 14.16
N ILE A 201 8.38 2.93 14.35
CA ILE A 201 8.91 4.30 14.29
C ILE A 201 9.96 4.54 15.37
N LYS A 202 9.71 4.09 16.61
CA LYS A 202 10.69 4.21 17.72
C LYS A 202 11.97 3.45 17.43
N GLU A 203 11.85 2.21 16.98
CA GLU A 203 13.01 1.38 16.64
C GLU A 203 13.81 1.98 15.48
N MET A 204 13.12 2.43 14.43
CA MET A 204 13.78 3.08 13.29
C MET A 204 14.49 4.36 13.71
N LYS A 205 13.90 5.19 14.57
CA LYS A 205 14.55 6.38 15.08
C LYS A 205 15.91 6.04 15.71
N VAL A 206 15.94 5.08 16.63
CA VAL A 206 17.17 4.64 17.29
C VAL A 206 18.18 4.09 16.27
N PHE A 207 17.74 3.23 15.36
CA PHE A 207 18.59 2.63 14.34
C PHE A 207 19.23 3.68 13.43
N PHE A 208 18.45 4.64 12.91
CA PHE A 208 18.94 5.66 11.98
C PHE A 208 19.81 6.72 12.67
N GLU A 209 19.50 7.09 13.92
CA GLU A 209 20.38 7.97 14.71
C GLU A 209 21.76 7.35 14.90
N GLY A 210 21.85 6.04 15.14
CA GLY A 210 23.10 5.27 15.19
C GLY A 210 23.86 5.24 13.85
N GLN A 211 23.16 5.43 12.72
CA GLN A 211 23.72 5.51 11.37
C GLN A 211 23.94 6.95 10.86
N GLN A 212 23.88 7.95 11.77
CA GLN A 212 24.06 9.39 11.50
C GLN A 212 22.96 10.03 10.62
N TYR A 213 21.82 9.37 10.43
CA TYR A 213 20.65 10.00 9.83
C TYR A 213 19.82 10.68 10.93
N ARG A 214 19.68 12.00 10.82
CA ARG A 214 18.93 12.83 11.78
C ARG A 214 17.77 13.52 11.08
N ASP A 215 16.82 13.99 11.87
CA ASP A 215 15.69 14.80 11.40
C ASP A 215 14.75 14.11 10.40
N ILE A 216 14.69 12.77 10.41
CA ILE A 216 13.77 12.00 9.57
C ILE A 216 12.33 12.29 9.99
N ILE A 217 11.46 12.51 8.99
CA ILE A 217 10.02 12.62 9.18
C ILE A 217 9.37 11.26 8.88
N PHE A 218 8.67 10.68 9.86
CA PHE A 218 7.93 9.45 9.67
C PHE A 218 6.52 9.75 9.17
N VAL A 219 6.14 9.17 8.05
CA VAL A 219 4.84 9.39 7.40
C VAL A 219 4.04 8.09 7.44
N GLY A 220 2.85 8.15 7.99
CA GLY A 220 1.96 7.00 8.06
C GLY A 220 0.49 7.36 7.86
N ASP A 221 -0.33 6.34 7.71
CA ASP A 221 -1.77 6.48 7.62
C ASP A 221 -2.42 6.80 8.99
N SER A 222 -3.74 6.75 9.07
CA SER A 222 -4.48 7.00 10.31
C SER A 222 -4.25 5.94 11.40
N ALA A 223 -3.62 4.81 11.11
CA ALA A 223 -3.23 3.83 12.12
C ALA A 223 -2.06 4.30 12.98
N THR A 224 -1.22 5.21 12.45
CA THR A 224 -0.07 5.77 13.16
C THR A 224 -0.49 6.63 14.36
N VAL A 225 -1.55 7.45 14.20
CA VAL A 225 -2.17 8.24 15.27
C VAL A 225 -3.61 7.80 15.43
N SER A 226 -3.82 6.61 15.99
CA SER A 226 -5.16 6.02 16.15
C SER A 226 -5.88 6.41 17.45
N SER A 227 -5.11 6.90 18.44
CA SER A 227 -5.58 7.29 19.77
C SER A 227 -4.63 8.31 20.42
N TYR A 228 -5.06 8.90 21.53
CA TYR A 228 -4.20 9.76 22.36
C TYR A 228 -2.95 9.01 22.87
N GLU A 229 -3.06 7.72 23.16
CA GLU A 229 -1.94 6.90 23.58
C GLU A 229 -0.90 6.73 22.47
N SER A 230 -1.32 6.42 21.23
CA SER A 230 -0.40 6.34 20.10
C SER A 230 0.29 7.69 19.84
N LEU A 231 -0.42 8.81 20.04
CA LEU A 231 0.15 10.15 19.90
C LEU A 231 1.24 10.43 20.96
N ARG A 232 1.01 10.02 22.22
CA ARG A 232 2.03 10.12 23.28
C ARG A 232 3.27 9.27 22.98
N GLN A 233 3.09 8.10 22.37
CA GLN A 233 4.20 7.25 21.96
C GLN A 233 5.11 7.89 20.90
N LEU A 234 4.60 8.85 20.11
CA LEU A 234 5.35 9.60 19.11
C LEU A 234 6.00 10.89 19.63
N GLU A 235 6.03 11.07 20.97
CA GLU A 235 6.67 12.24 21.56
C GLU A 235 8.16 12.33 21.21
N GLY A 236 8.60 13.53 20.79
CA GLY A 236 9.99 13.76 20.35
C GLY A 236 10.35 13.13 19.00
N ILE A 237 9.34 12.66 18.27
CA ILE A 237 9.49 12.13 16.91
C ILE A 237 8.85 13.10 15.92
N ARG A 238 9.52 13.31 14.78
CA ARG A 238 8.96 14.09 13.69
C ARG A 238 8.08 13.19 12.83
N PHE A 239 6.81 13.50 12.72
CA PHE A 239 5.87 12.68 12.00
C PHE A 239 4.84 13.49 11.22
N ILE A 240 4.22 12.86 10.21
CA ILE A 240 3.02 13.29 9.50
C ILE A 240 2.06 12.11 9.45
N SER A 241 0.82 12.32 9.86
CA SER A 241 -0.22 11.28 9.83
C SER A 241 -1.57 11.88 9.51
N ARG A 242 -2.49 11.07 8.99
CA ARG A 242 -3.88 11.45 8.96
C ARG A 242 -4.48 11.27 10.36
N LEU A 243 -5.16 12.30 10.86
CA LEU A 243 -5.91 12.22 12.10
C LEU A 243 -7.26 11.54 11.81
N PRO A 244 -7.60 10.44 12.51
CA PRO A 244 -8.86 9.74 12.28
C PRO A 244 -10.06 10.48 12.87
N GLU A 245 -11.25 10.17 12.35
CA GLU A 245 -12.52 10.84 12.71
C GLU A 245 -12.98 10.57 14.16
N ASN A 246 -12.37 9.62 14.87
CA ASN A 246 -12.70 9.34 16.29
C ASN A 246 -12.15 10.39 17.27
N PHE A 247 -11.34 11.33 16.81
CA PHE A 247 -10.98 12.51 17.60
C PHE A 247 -12.08 13.56 17.46
N SER A 248 -12.74 13.94 18.58
CA SER A 248 -13.89 14.85 18.59
C SER A 248 -13.59 16.20 17.92
N CYS A 249 -12.38 16.71 18.09
CA CYS A 249 -11.93 17.96 17.48
C CYS A 249 -11.96 17.94 15.93
N VAL A 250 -11.89 16.76 15.29
CA VAL A 250 -11.87 16.67 13.82
C VAL A 250 -13.19 17.15 13.23
N SER A 251 -14.33 16.73 13.80
CA SER A 251 -15.64 17.18 13.33
C SER A 251 -15.85 18.67 13.56
N GLU A 252 -15.40 19.21 14.71
CA GLU A 252 -15.48 20.63 15.03
C GLU A 252 -14.65 21.49 14.05
N TRP A 253 -13.45 21.06 13.72
CA TRP A 253 -12.60 21.78 12.76
C TRP A 253 -13.15 21.75 11.34
N LYS A 254 -13.73 20.63 10.92
CA LYS A 254 -14.41 20.52 9.63
C LYS A 254 -15.65 21.40 9.57
N GLU A 255 -16.43 21.44 10.65
CA GLU A 255 -17.61 22.32 10.77
C GLU A 255 -17.20 23.80 10.67
N LYS A 256 -16.17 24.21 11.39
CA LYS A 256 -15.60 25.56 11.29
C LYS A 256 -15.14 25.88 9.87
N ALA A 257 -14.53 24.90 9.20
CA ALA A 257 -14.07 25.07 7.83
C ALA A 257 -15.24 25.15 6.83
N TRP A 258 -16.36 24.49 7.10
CA TRP A 258 -17.60 24.63 6.35
C TRP A 258 -18.22 26.02 6.48
N GLN A 259 -18.23 26.58 7.68
CA GLN A 259 -18.73 27.93 7.97
C GLN A 259 -17.89 29.03 7.30
N GLY A 260 -16.61 28.77 7.03
CA GLY A 260 -15.71 29.65 6.28
C GLY A 260 -14.34 29.78 6.92
N VAL A 261 -13.32 29.42 6.16
CA VAL A 261 -11.91 29.65 6.49
C VAL A 261 -11.17 30.19 5.25
N ASN A 262 -10.00 30.78 5.46
CA ASN A 262 -9.18 31.25 4.36
C ASN A 262 -8.39 30.08 3.76
N TRP A 263 -8.96 29.43 2.73
CA TRP A 263 -8.32 28.32 2.03
C TRP A 263 -7.15 28.80 1.19
N GLU A 264 -6.05 28.04 1.26
CA GLU A 264 -4.92 28.14 0.32
C GLU A 264 -5.13 27.15 -0.81
N GLU A 265 -5.17 27.61 -2.06
CA GLU A 265 -5.28 26.78 -3.24
C GLU A 265 -3.90 26.19 -3.57
N VAL A 266 -3.78 24.86 -3.46
CA VAL A 266 -2.54 24.12 -3.78
C VAL A 266 -2.53 23.69 -5.24
N GLY A 267 -3.71 23.44 -5.81
CA GLY A 267 -3.84 22.86 -7.15
C GLY A 267 -3.48 21.38 -7.19
N THR A 268 -2.83 20.92 -8.26
CA THR A 268 -2.46 19.52 -8.45
C THR A 268 -1.07 19.21 -7.91
N LEU A 269 -0.91 18.11 -7.18
CA LEU A 269 0.41 17.62 -6.73
C LEU A 269 1.12 16.74 -7.77
N SER A 270 0.44 16.39 -8.86
CA SER A 270 0.96 15.51 -9.92
C SER A 270 1.63 16.35 -11.01
N GLU A 271 2.86 15.99 -11.39
CA GLU A 271 3.57 16.55 -12.55
C GLU A 271 2.87 16.23 -13.89
N SER A 272 1.95 15.28 -13.92
CA SER A 272 1.23 14.92 -15.14
C SER A 272 -0.08 15.70 -15.23
N SER A 273 -0.24 16.50 -16.27
CA SER A 273 -1.49 17.19 -16.66
C SER A 273 -2.58 16.20 -17.15
N ARG A 274 -2.87 15.17 -16.37
CA ARG A 274 -3.99 14.26 -16.68
C ARG A 274 -5.30 14.99 -16.46
N LYS A 275 -6.18 14.95 -17.46
CA LYS A 275 -7.57 15.41 -17.34
C LYS A 275 -8.20 14.69 -16.13
N GLY A 276 -8.66 15.45 -15.11
CA GLY A 276 -9.20 14.88 -13.86
C GLY A 276 -8.14 14.59 -12.78
N ALA A 277 -6.98 15.23 -12.82
CA ALA A 277 -6.04 15.20 -11.70
C ALA A 277 -6.68 15.76 -10.43
N ALA A 278 -6.35 15.17 -9.27
CA ALA A 278 -6.87 15.65 -7.99
C ALA A 278 -6.35 17.05 -7.70
N GLU A 279 -7.25 17.98 -7.45
CA GLU A 279 -6.96 19.33 -6.98
C GLU A 279 -7.19 19.41 -5.48
N TYR A 280 -6.34 20.18 -4.82
CA TYR A 280 -6.31 20.31 -3.38
C TYR A 280 -6.39 21.76 -2.97
N ARG A 281 -7.10 22.02 -1.87
CA ARG A 281 -7.01 23.23 -1.09
C ARG A 281 -6.77 22.88 0.37
N ILE A 282 -6.03 23.71 1.08
CA ILE A 282 -5.65 23.45 2.47
C ILE A 282 -5.98 24.64 3.37
N TYR A 283 -6.19 24.33 4.65
CA TYR A 283 -6.24 25.30 5.72
C TYR A 283 -5.36 24.83 6.86
N GLU A 284 -4.44 25.66 7.31
CA GLU A 284 -3.40 25.32 8.26
C GLU A 284 -3.53 26.09 9.56
N PHE A 285 -3.40 25.39 10.70
CA PHE A 285 -3.41 26.00 12.02
C PHE A 285 -2.57 25.17 13.01
N VAL A 286 -2.36 25.74 14.20
CA VAL A 286 -1.69 25.09 15.33
C VAL A 286 -2.66 25.03 16.48
N GLU A 287 -2.77 23.87 17.11
CA GLU A 287 -3.59 23.65 18.28
C GLU A 287 -2.96 22.62 19.21
N ALA A 288 -3.37 22.62 20.49
CA ALA A 288 -2.81 21.71 21.47
C ALA A 288 -3.70 20.47 21.64
N ILE A 289 -3.08 19.29 21.63
CA ILE A 289 -3.69 18.04 22.09
C ILE A 289 -2.91 17.56 23.32
N ASP A 290 -3.59 17.26 24.42
CA ASP A 290 -2.98 16.89 25.70
C ASP A 290 -1.91 17.90 26.17
N GLY A 291 -2.14 19.19 25.95
CA GLY A 291 -1.26 20.28 26.33
C GLY A 291 -0.01 20.44 25.45
N LYS A 292 0.14 19.65 24.38
CA LYS A 292 1.25 19.73 23.42
C LYS A 292 0.80 20.34 22.10
N PRO A 293 1.54 21.31 21.56
CA PRO A 293 1.19 21.92 20.28
C PRO A 293 1.50 20.96 19.13
N TYR A 294 0.54 20.82 18.23
CA TYR A 294 0.69 20.15 16.95
C TYR A 294 0.20 21.06 15.84
N ARG A 295 0.70 20.84 14.66
CA ARG A 295 0.28 21.54 13.46
C ARG A 295 -0.71 20.68 12.71
N PHE A 296 -1.82 21.28 12.29
CA PHE A 296 -2.89 20.62 11.56
C PHE A 296 -3.03 21.23 10.17
N VAL A 297 -3.31 20.36 9.21
CA VAL A 297 -3.60 20.77 7.84
C VAL A 297 -4.92 20.11 7.44
N LEU A 298 -5.99 20.91 7.37
CA LEU A 298 -7.24 20.48 6.75
C LEU A 298 -7.04 20.44 5.25
N VAL A 299 -7.44 19.34 4.63
CA VAL A 299 -7.29 19.12 3.20
C VAL A 299 -8.64 18.81 2.59
N HIS A 300 -9.06 19.62 1.63
CA HIS A 300 -10.23 19.34 0.81
C HIS A 300 -9.81 19.04 -0.62
N THR A 301 -10.46 18.06 -1.28
CA THR A 301 -10.08 17.65 -2.63
C THR A 301 -11.29 17.23 -3.48
N ASN A 302 -11.29 17.64 -4.75
CA ASN A 302 -12.32 17.29 -5.73
C ASN A 302 -12.38 15.77 -6.00
N SER A 303 -11.26 15.07 -5.96
CA SER A 303 -11.22 13.61 -6.22
C SER A 303 -11.97 12.81 -5.16
N LEU A 304 -11.83 13.15 -3.86
CA LEU A 304 -12.63 12.52 -2.81
C LEU A 304 -14.10 12.90 -2.94
N ARG A 305 -14.39 14.15 -3.31
CA ARG A 305 -15.74 14.63 -3.55
C ARG A 305 -16.45 13.78 -4.62
N GLU A 306 -15.80 13.56 -5.77
CA GLU A 306 -16.35 12.72 -6.85
C GLU A 306 -16.59 11.27 -6.42
N GLN A 307 -15.63 10.68 -5.69
CA GLN A 307 -15.75 9.31 -5.17
C GLN A 307 -16.89 9.19 -4.17
N LYS A 308 -17.01 10.15 -3.24
CA LYS A 308 -18.02 10.13 -2.19
C LYS A 308 -19.42 10.45 -2.69
N THR A 309 -19.57 11.27 -3.72
CA THR A 309 -20.87 11.66 -4.28
C THR A 309 -21.76 10.43 -4.56
N LYS A 310 -21.24 9.41 -5.25
CA LYS A 310 -22.01 8.20 -5.57
C LYS A 310 -22.43 7.40 -4.34
N THR A 311 -21.55 7.35 -3.34
CA THR A 311 -21.82 6.61 -2.08
C THR A 311 -22.87 7.34 -1.25
N LEU A 312 -22.73 8.66 -1.14
CA LEU A 312 -23.66 9.52 -0.40
C LEU A 312 -25.04 9.55 -1.07
N GLN A 313 -25.11 9.64 -2.40
CA GLN A 313 -26.38 9.56 -3.12
C GLN A 313 -27.17 8.27 -2.79
N LYS A 314 -26.49 7.11 -2.74
CA LYS A 314 -27.12 5.85 -2.33
C LYS A 314 -27.57 5.88 -0.87
N ARG A 315 -26.80 6.52 0.01
CA ARG A 315 -27.15 6.67 1.44
C ARG A 315 -28.38 7.55 1.60
N TRP A 316 -28.43 8.69 0.93
CA TRP A 316 -29.57 9.61 0.97
C TRP A 316 -30.84 8.97 0.37
N GLU A 317 -30.72 8.22 -0.74
CA GLU A 317 -31.86 7.50 -1.31
C GLU A 317 -32.43 6.44 -0.36
N LYS A 318 -31.55 5.70 0.32
CA LYS A 318 -31.96 4.74 1.35
C LYS A 318 -32.67 5.43 2.52
N GLU A 319 -32.13 6.55 2.97
CA GLU A 319 -32.72 7.41 4.01
C GLU A 319 -34.15 7.83 3.64
N LYS A 320 -34.36 8.31 2.40
CA LYS A 320 -35.68 8.65 1.89
C LYS A 320 -36.67 7.49 1.99
N GLN A 321 -36.24 6.30 1.55
CA GLN A 321 -37.08 5.11 1.61
C GLN A 321 -37.44 4.72 3.06
N GLU A 322 -36.51 4.88 4.00
CA GLU A 322 -36.77 4.64 5.43
C GLU A 322 -37.75 5.67 6.01
N LEU A 323 -37.59 6.94 5.68
CA LEU A 323 -38.53 8.02 6.06
C LEU A 323 -39.92 7.77 5.49
N GLU A 324 -40.05 7.46 4.22
CA GLU A 324 -41.34 7.15 3.59
C GLU A 324 -42.02 5.93 4.24
N LYS A 325 -41.26 4.90 4.58
CA LYS A 325 -41.76 3.71 5.28
C LYS A 325 -42.30 4.06 6.68
N GLU A 326 -41.56 4.88 7.43
CA GLU A 326 -41.94 5.29 8.76
C GLU A 326 -43.15 6.26 8.73
N ALA A 327 -43.15 7.22 7.82
CA ALA A 327 -44.27 8.11 7.57
C ALA A 327 -45.57 7.35 7.25
N LYS A 328 -45.48 6.30 6.39
CA LYS A 328 -46.61 5.41 6.11
C LYS A 328 -47.07 4.61 7.32
N ARG A 329 -46.14 4.20 8.20
CA ARG A 329 -46.47 3.48 9.44
C ARG A 329 -47.25 4.37 10.40
N ILE A 330 -46.78 5.61 10.62
CA ILE A 330 -47.43 6.60 11.47
C ILE A 330 -48.80 6.98 10.89
N GLY A 331 -48.87 7.22 9.57
CA GLY A 331 -50.10 7.60 8.88
C GLY A 331 -51.24 6.57 8.91
N LYS A 332 -50.94 5.31 9.24
CA LYS A 332 -51.94 4.25 9.45
C LYS A 332 -52.51 4.23 10.88
N ARG A 333 -51.88 4.92 11.81
CA ARG A 333 -52.27 4.92 13.23
C ARG A 333 -53.34 5.96 13.47
N ALA A 334 -54.46 5.54 14.08
CA ALA A 334 -55.52 6.43 14.55
C ALA A 334 -55.19 6.90 15.96
N PHE A 335 -55.29 8.21 16.20
CA PHE A 335 -55.15 8.84 17.52
C PHE A 335 -56.50 9.31 18.01
N ALA A 336 -56.71 9.24 19.33
CA ALA A 336 -57.98 9.60 19.97
C ALA A 336 -58.13 11.12 20.15
N CYS A 337 -57.04 11.89 20.20
CA CYS A 337 -57.02 13.33 20.30
C CYS A 337 -55.91 13.95 19.44
N VAL A 338 -56.02 15.24 19.18
CA VAL A 338 -55.06 16.03 18.38
C VAL A 338 -53.71 16.11 19.06
N GLU A 339 -53.66 16.20 20.38
CA GLU A 339 -52.45 16.34 21.18
C GLU A 339 -51.53 15.10 21.04
N ASP A 340 -52.13 13.90 21.05
CA ASP A 340 -51.35 12.65 20.84
C ASP A 340 -50.83 12.54 19.41
N ALA A 341 -51.64 12.96 18.43
CA ALA A 341 -51.20 13.02 17.04
C ALA A 341 -50.06 14.03 16.84
N MET A 342 -50.14 15.20 17.46
CA MET A 342 -49.09 16.23 17.44
C MET A 342 -47.81 15.73 18.11
N ARG A 343 -47.90 15.02 19.24
CA ARG A 343 -46.73 14.49 19.95
C ARG A 343 -45.97 13.46 19.11
N GLU A 344 -46.66 12.53 18.46
CA GLU A 344 -46.07 11.55 17.56
C GLU A 344 -45.45 12.24 16.34
N SER A 345 -46.11 13.25 15.77
CA SER A 345 -45.60 14.05 14.68
C SER A 345 -44.33 14.81 15.07
N ALA A 346 -44.33 15.46 16.24
CA ALA A 346 -43.16 16.20 16.72
C ALA A 346 -41.94 15.29 16.93
N ALA A 347 -42.13 14.08 17.49
CA ALA A 347 -41.05 13.10 17.64
C ALA A 347 -40.50 12.63 16.30
N PHE A 348 -41.34 12.49 15.28
CA PHE A 348 -40.88 12.17 13.92
C PHE A 348 -40.12 13.35 13.31
N MET A 349 -40.62 14.57 13.44
CA MET A 349 -39.97 15.78 12.89
C MET A 349 -38.62 16.07 13.56
N GLU A 350 -38.48 15.89 14.88
CA GLU A 350 -37.21 16.01 15.60
C GLU A 350 -36.15 15.04 15.02
N LYS A 351 -36.56 13.81 14.68
CA LYS A 351 -35.68 12.85 14.03
C LYS A 351 -35.28 13.28 12.62
N VAL A 352 -36.18 13.99 11.90
CA VAL A 352 -35.95 14.44 10.53
C VAL A 352 -35.02 15.66 10.46
N GLU A 353 -34.98 16.53 11.48
CA GLU A 353 -34.12 17.73 11.50
C GLU A 353 -32.63 17.44 11.26
N SER A 354 -32.18 16.24 11.59
CA SER A 354 -30.77 15.79 11.36
C SER A 354 -30.54 15.12 10.01
N LEU A 355 -31.55 15.07 9.14
CA LEU A 355 -31.55 14.31 7.88
C LEU A 355 -31.54 15.23 6.64
N HIS A 356 -31.58 14.64 5.47
CA HIS A 356 -31.33 15.32 4.19
C HIS A 356 -32.57 15.60 3.36
N TYR A 357 -33.77 15.58 3.99
CA TYR A 357 -35.04 15.80 3.29
C TYR A 357 -35.95 16.75 4.06
N ASN A 358 -36.60 17.65 3.35
CA ASN A 358 -37.66 18.45 3.89
C ASN A 358 -38.91 17.59 4.12
N VAL A 359 -39.55 17.73 5.27
CA VAL A 359 -40.76 16.98 5.59
C VAL A 359 -41.82 17.91 6.08
N GLU A 360 -43.01 17.76 5.52
CA GLU A 360 -44.22 18.48 5.95
C GLU A 360 -45.16 17.52 6.68
N ALA A 361 -45.80 18.02 7.74
CA ALA A 361 -46.74 17.24 8.54
C ALA A 361 -48.13 17.88 8.52
N HIS A 362 -49.14 17.07 8.24
CA HIS A 362 -50.55 17.45 8.34
C HIS A 362 -51.31 16.49 9.22
N ILE A 363 -52.23 17.03 10.05
CA ILE A 363 -53.16 16.22 10.84
C ILE A 363 -54.52 16.26 10.18
N GLU A 364 -55.04 15.09 9.83
CA GLU A 364 -56.35 14.91 9.23
C GLU A 364 -57.32 14.37 10.30
N GLU A 365 -58.47 15.03 10.44
CA GLU A 365 -59.58 14.55 11.23
C GLU A 365 -60.46 13.64 10.37
N LYS A 366 -60.78 12.47 10.89
CA LYS A 366 -61.69 11.52 10.25
C LYS A 366 -62.82 11.15 11.18
N VAL A 367 -64.03 11.55 10.82
CA VAL A 367 -65.25 11.15 11.50
C VAL A 367 -65.72 9.82 10.92
N SER A 368 -65.85 8.82 11.78
CA SER A 368 -66.44 7.53 11.42
C SER A 368 -67.76 7.32 12.17
N ARG A 369 -68.79 6.85 11.45
CA ARG A 369 -70.11 6.56 12.01
C ARG A 369 -70.31 5.06 12.10
N LYS A 370 -70.53 4.57 13.26
CA LYS A 370 -70.83 3.17 13.53
C LYS A 370 -72.33 3.04 13.79
N TYR A 371 -73.07 2.47 12.85
CA TYR A 371 -74.49 2.27 12.98
C TYR A 371 -74.79 1.03 13.85
N SER A 372 -75.90 1.14 14.66
CA SER A 372 -76.31 0.08 15.58
C SER A 372 -76.81 -1.19 14.89
N ARG A 373 -77.20 -1.13 13.61
CA ARG A 373 -77.70 -2.25 12.81
C ARG A 373 -76.74 -2.60 11.67
N ARG A 374 -76.69 -3.93 11.32
CA ARG A 374 -76.00 -4.39 10.12
C ARG A 374 -76.90 -4.21 8.89
N GLY A 375 -76.46 -3.56 7.88
CA GLY A 375 -77.16 -3.34 6.61
C GLY A 375 -76.93 -1.93 6.05
N ARG A 376 -77.70 -1.56 4.99
CA ARG A 376 -77.64 -0.21 4.43
C ARG A 376 -78.34 0.76 5.38
N PRO A 377 -77.67 1.85 5.85
CA PRO A 377 -78.24 2.76 6.83
C PRO A 377 -79.51 3.44 6.32
N GLY A 378 -80.57 3.49 7.13
CA GLY A 378 -81.79 4.31 6.90
C GLY A 378 -81.67 5.71 7.51
N THR A 379 -82.62 6.59 7.18
CA THR A 379 -82.60 7.99 7.67
C THR A 379 -82.85 8.15 9.17
N GLU A 380 -83.33 7.07 9.86
CA GLU A 380 -83.62 7.07 11.30
C GLU A 380 -82.73 6.19 12.16
N ASP A 381 -81.68 5.56 11.53
CA ASP A 381 -80.79 4.68 12.27
C ASP A 381 -79.87 5.49 13.21
N SER A 382 -79.84 5.11 14.48
CA SER A 382 -78.90 5.68 15.44
C SER A 382 -77.45 5.22 15.13
N TYR A 383 -76.53 6.14 15.23
CA TYR A 383 -75.13 5.90 15.06
C TYR A 383 -74.30 6.55 16.16
N GLU A 384 -73.17 5.97 16.42
CA GLU A 384 -72.13 6.51 17.30
C GLU A 384 -71.06 7.16 16.42
N GLU A 385 -70.78 8.44 16.61
CA GLU A 385 -69.70 9.13 15.91
C GLU A 385 -68.41 8.95 16.70
N THR A 386 -67.39 8.48 16.03
CA THR A 386 -66.03 8.41 16.59
C THR A 386 -65.12 9.28 15.72
N VAL A 387 -64.53 10.29 16.37
CA VAL A 387 -63.52 11.13 15.73
C VAL A 387 -62.16 10.52 15.96
N SER A 388 -61.37 10.41 14.92
CA SER A 388 -60.00 9.91 14.97
C SER A 388 -59.07 10.82 14.16
N TYR A 389 -57.88 11.03 14.66
CA TYR A 389 -56.89 11.89 14.05
C TYR A 389 -55.79 11.05 13.42
N TYR A 390 -55.34 11.42 12.22
CA TYR A 390 -54.28 10.76 11.49
C TYR A 390 -53.21 11.77 11.13
N VAL A 391 -51.93 11.38 11.28
CA VAL A 391 -50.81 12.22 10.87
C VAL A 391 -50.35 11.80 9.48
N LYS A 392 -50.34 12.74 8.57
CA LYS A 392 -49.70 12.54 7.25
C LYS A 392 -48.39 13.32 7.18
N HIS A 393 -47.30 12.61 6.93
CA HIS A 393 -46.02 13.21 6.62
C HIS A 393 -45.78 13.09 5.13
N THR A 394 -45.46 14.20 4.48
CA THR A 394 -45.06 14.26 3.08
C THR A 394 -43.56 14.50 3.03
N ILE A 395 -42.81 13.53 2.46
CA ILE A 395 -41.38 13.68 2.25
C ILE A 395 -41.19 14.49 0.96
N GLY A 396 -40.66 15.68 1.12
CA GLY A 396 -40.48 16.66 0.06
C GLY A 396 -39.15 16.49 -0.67
N GLU A 397 -38.66 17.61 -1.19
CA GLU A 397 -37.37 17.64 -1.91
C GLU A 397 -36.20 17.49 -0.95
N ARG A 398 -35.08 17.09 -1.53
CA ARG A 398 -33.83 16.94 -0.81
C ARG A 398 -33.33 18.31 -0.35
N ASP A 399 -32.80 18.39 0.86
CA ASP A 399 -32.08 19.56 1.35
C ASP A 399 -30.67 19.58 0.74
N ASP A 400 -30.49 20.37 -0.32
CA ASP A 400 -29.23 20.47 -1.02
C ASP A 400 -28.12 21.05 -0.14
N MET A 401 -28.44 21.93 0.84
CA MET A 401 -27.43 22.48 1.75
C MET A 401 -26.91 21.42 2.73
N ALA A 402 -27.80 20.62 3.29
CA ALA A 402 -27.44 19.51 4.16
C ALA A 402 -26.60 18.46 3.40
N CYS A 403 -26.99 18.15 2.17
CA CYS A 403 -26.24 17.24 1.30
C CYS A 403 -24.86 17.78 0.91
N GLU A 404 -24.75 19.06 0.59
CA GLU A 404 -23.45 19.71 0.28
C GLU A 404 -22.53 19.75 1.50
N LYS A 405 -23.09 20.01 2.69
CA LYS A 405 -22.35 19.94 3.95
C LYS A 405 -21.82 18.53 4.19
N ASP A 406 -22.65 17.52 4.06
CA ASP A 406 -22.27 16.11 4.23
C ASP A 406 -21.16 15.71 3.23
N LEU A 407 -21.32 16.13 1.97
CA LEU A 407 -20.30 15.89 0.94
C LEU A 407 -18.97 16.62 1.25
N PHE A 408 -19.03 17.85 1.76
CA PHE A 408 -17.86 18.59 2.21
C PHE A 408 -17.15 17.87 3.37
N MET A 409 -17.90 17.45 4.38
CA MET A 409 -17.37 16.74 5.55
C MET A 409 -16.66 15.43 5.15
N GLU A 410 -17.25 14.66 4.23
CA GLU A 410 -16.71 13.40 3.73
C GLU A 410 -15.54 13.58 2.74
N SER A 411 -15.43 14.72 2.07
CA SER A 411 -14.35 15.04 1.13
C SER A 411 -13.22 15.87 1.76
N THR A 412 -13.30 16.15 3.06
CA THR A 412 -12.29 16.85 3.84
C THR A 412 -11.65 15.90 4.85
N PHE A 413 -10.33 15.92 4.98
CA PHE A 413 -9.60 15.18 6.00
C PHE A 413 -8.57 16.06 6.68
N VAL A 414 -8.10 15.62 7.85
CA VAL A 414 -7.15 16.37 8.67
C VAL A 414 -5.82 15.62 8.72
N LEU A 415 -4.74 16.30 8.43
CA LEU A 415 -3.39 15.84 8.74
C LEU A 415 -2.93 16.46 10.06
N ILE A 416 -2.21 15.67 10.84
CA ILE A 416 -1.52 16.08 12.05
C ILE A 416 -0.02 15.89 11.87
N THR A 417 0.77 16.83 12.36
CA THR A 417 2.22 16.74 12.32
C THR A 417 2.87 17.44 13.51
N SER A 418 4.00 16.90 13.95
CA SER A 418 4.91 17.55 14.90
C SER A 418 5.93 18.50 14.24
N VAL A 419 5.92 18.61 12.90
CA VAL A 419 6.85 19.47 12.14
C VAL A 419 6.36 20.91 12.15
N MET A 420 7.00 21.78 12.95
CA MET A 420 6.59 23.16 13.15
C MET A 420 7.25 24.15 12.19
N ASP A 421 8.36 23.78 11.56
CA ASP A 421 9.10 24.63 10.61
C ASP A 421 8.28 24.83 9.32
N ARG A 422 7.60 25.96 9.21
CA ARG A 422 6.75 26.31 8.06
C ARG A 422 7.56 26.75 6.85
N ASP A 423 8.73 27.31 7.05
CA ASP A 423 9.57 27.80 5.95
C ASP A 423 10.11 26.62 5.15
N ARG A 424 10.59 25.60 5.84
CA ARG A 424 11.08 24.36 5.20
C ARG A 424 9.94 23.43 4.78
N TYR A 425 8.85 23.37 5.56
CA TYR A 425 7.71 22.48 5.33
C TYR A 425 6.38 23.26 5.36
N PRO A 426 6.09 24.08 4.33
CA PRO A 426 4.79 24.72 4.19
C PRO A 426 3.66 23.67 4.08
N GLY A 427 2.41 24.07 4.31
CA GLY A 427 1.26 23.14 4.36
C GLY A 427 1.12 22.26 3.12
N TRP A 428 1.34 22.82 1.94
CA TRP A 428 1.32 22.05 0.69
C TRP A 428 2.42 20.96 0.65
N ARG A 429 3.59 21.21 1.27
CA ARG A 429 4.66 20.20 1.34
C ARG A 429 4.31 19.09 2.33
N ILE A 430 3.68 19.39 3.47
CA ILE A 430 3.13 18.38 4.40
C ILE A 430 2.15 17.48 3.66
N LEU A 431 1.25 18.07 2.86
CA LEU A 431 0.32 17.29 2.04
C LEU A 431 1.03 16.45 0.97
N ALA A 432 2.05 17.01 0.29
CA ALA A 432 2.83 16.29 -0.71
C ALA A 432 3.58 15.09 -0.11
N GLU A 433 4.21 15.27 1.06
CA GLU A 433 4.85 14.19 1.82
C GLU A 433 3.82 13.10 2.19
N TYR A 434 2.66 13.48 2.74
CA TYR A 434 1.62 12.50 3.05
C TYR A 434 1.15 11.73 1.80
N LYS A 435 0.97 12.41 0.66
CA LYS A 435 0.59 11.77 -0.61
C LYS A 435 1.68 10.88 -1.19
N GLY A 436 2.94 11.09 -0.83
CA GLY A 436 4.07 10.23 -1.14
C GLY A 436 3.90 8.78 -0.63
N GLN A 437 2.99 8.53 0.33
CA GLN A 437 2.64 7.19 0.82
C GLN A 437 2.17 6.24 -0.31
N SER A 438 1.67 6.78 -1.42
CA SER A 438 1.35 5.98 -2.61
C SER A 438 2.54 5.18 -3.17
N SER A 439 3.78 5.55 -2.83
CA SER A 439 4.98 4.83 -3.27
C SER A 439 5.10 3.45 -2.60
N ILE A 440 4.81 3.35 -1.30
CA ILE A 440 4.82 2.06 -0.59
C ILE A 440 3.64 1.17 -1.02
N GLU A 441 2.47 1.76 -1.28
CA GLU A 441 1.32 1.01 -1.82
C GLU A 441 1.66 0.38 -3.19
N GLN A 442 2.36 1.11 -4.07
CA GLN A 442 2.83 0.58 -5.34
C GLN A 442 3.87 -0.53 -5.16
N ALA A 443 4.79 -0.37 -4.21
CA ALA A 443 5.78 -1.37 -3.86
C ALA A 443 5.11 -2.68 -3.39
N PHE A 444 4.13 -2.60 -2.51
CA PHE A 444 3.37 -3.77 -2.06
C PHE A 444 2.52 -4.39 -3.17
N LYS A 445 1.96 -3.58 -4.06
CA LYS A 445 1.23 -4.08 -5.24
C LYS A 445 2.13 -4.90 -6.15
N PHE A 446 3.39 -4.51 -6.29
CA PHE A 446 4.39 -5.32 -7.00
C PHE A 446 4.60 -6.66 -6.32
N LEU A 447 4.87 -6.68 -5.00
CA LEU A 447 5.05 -7.93 -4.25
C LEU A 447 3.84 -8.88 -4.38
N LYS A 448 2.62 -8.36 -4.34
CA LYS A 448 1.38 -9.14 -4.46
C LYS A 448 1.08 -9.64 -5.87
N SER A 449 1.86 -9.24 -6.87
CA SER A 449 1.68 -9.76 -8.21
C SER A 449 1.95 -11.26 -8.25
N PRO A 450 1.05 -12.10 -8.79
CA PRO A 450 1.23 -13.56 -8.87
C PRO A 450 2.50 -13.98 -9.62
N VAL A 451 3.06 -13.06 -10.41
CA VAL A 451 4.33 -13.29 -11.13
C VAL A 451 5.50 -13.41 -10.16
N TYR A 452 5.51 -12.61 -9.10
CA TYR A 452 6.63 -12.53 -8.15
C TYR A 452 6.31 -13.24 -6.83
N LEU A 453 5.11 -13.12 -6.33
CA LEU A 453 4.67 -13.70 -5.07
C LEU A 453 3.46 -14.61 -5.29
N GLY A 454 3.73 -15.84 -5.76
CA GLY A 454 2.72 -16.89 -5.78
C GLY A 454 2.65 -17.63 -4.44
N PRO A 455 1.88 -18.72 -4.31
CA PRO A 455 1.77 -19.48 -3.08
C PRO A 455 3.14 -19.90 -2.53
N VAL A 456 3.33 -19.73 -1.22
CA VAL A 456 4.53 -20.18 -0.52
C VAL A 456 4.28 -21.61 -0.05
N TYR A 457 5.05 -22.57 -0.60
CA TYR A 457 4.90 -24.01 -0.27
C TYR A 457 6.03 -24.48 0.66
N LEU A 458 6.33 -23.72 1.70
CA LEU A 458 7.29 -24.10 2.72
C LEU A 458 6.56 -24.66 3.93
N LYS A 459 7.01 -25.83 4.43
CA LYS A 459 6.33 -26.50 5.54
C LYS A 459 6.66 -25.90 6.90
N LYS A 460 7.90 -25.41 7.07
CA LYS A 460 8.39 -24.84 8.33
C LYS A 460 8.10 -23.35 8.41
N PRO A 461 7.41 -22.86 9.49
CA PRO A 461 7.13 -21.43 9.68
C PRO A 461 8.38 -20.56 9.60
N GLU A 462 9.51 -21.03 10.16
CA GLU A 462 10.77 -20.31 10.19
C GLU A 462 11.31 -20.09 8.76
N ARG A 463 11.20 -21.08 7.88
CA ARG A 463 11.59 -20.92 6.46
C ARG A 463 10.63 -19.99 5.71
N VAL A 464 9.34 -19.96 6.08
CA VAL A 464 8.39 -18.98 5.52
C VAL A 464 8.79 -17.58 5.93
N GLU A 465 9.18 -17.40 7.18
CA GLU A 465 9.70 -16.12 7.68
C GLU A 465 10.96 -15.71 6.90
N ALA A 466 11.98 -16.56 6.82
CA ALA A 466 13.19 -16.27 6.06
C ALA A 466 12.89 -15.93 4.58
N MET A 467 11.98 -16.67 3.94
CA MET A 467 11.53 -16.38 2.57
C MET A 467 10.83 -15.02 2.48
N GLY A 468 10.07 -14.63 3.48
CA GLY A 468 9.45 -13.31 3.57
C GLY A 468 10.49 -12.19 3.56
N TYR A 469 11.61 -12.35 4.26
CA TYR A 469 12.73 -11.41 4.19
C TYR A 469 13.41 -11.39 2.81
N VAL A 470 13.52 -12.55 2.13
CA VAL A 470 13.96 -12.59 0.74
C VAL A 470 13.00 -11.79 -0.16
N PHE A 471 11.69 -11.82 0.05
CA PHE A 471 10.75 -10.98 -0.68
C PHE A 471 10.96 -9.48 -0.45
N ILE A 472 11.41 -9.07 0.72
CA ILE A 472 11.79 -7.66 0.97
C ILE A 472 13.04 -7.30 0.16
N LEU A 473 14.02 -8.21 0.01
CA LEU A 473 15.17 -7.99 -0.86
C LEU A 473 14.75 -7.92 -2.34
N VAL A 474 13.82 -8.76 -2.77
CA VAL A 474 13.21 -8.68 -4.13
C VAL A 474 12.57 -7.31 -4.34
N LEU A 475 11.82 -6.81 -3.34
CA LEU A 475 11.23 -5.47 -3.39
C LEU A 475 12.29 -4.38 -3.51
N LEU A 476 13.40 -4.49 -2.77
CA LEU A 476 14.51 -3.54 -2.84
C LEU A 476 15.08 -3.48 -4.27
N ILE A 477 15.40 -4.63 -4.87
CA ILE A 477 15.96 -4.70 -6.23
C ILE A 477 14.97 -4.16 -7.26
N ALA A 478 13.69 -4.54 -7.17
CA ALA A 478 12.63 -4.05 -8.06
C ALA A 478 12.48 -2.53 -8.00
N SER A 479 12.37 -1.99 -6.79
CA SER A 479 12.22 -0.55 -6.55
C SER A 479 13.46 0.23 -7.04
N TYR A 480 14.64 -0.37 -6.88
CA TYR A 480 15.88 0.25 -7.31
C TYR A 480 16.02 0.30 -8.84
N LEU A 481 15.62 -0.74 -9.56
CA LEU A 481 15.54 -0.73 -11.03
C LEU A 481 14.63 0.42 -11.51
N GLU A 482 13.43 0.54 -10.92
CA GLU A 482 12.51 1.63 -11.24
C GLU A 482 13.10 3.01 -10.93
N TYR A 483 13.72 3.15 -9.76
CA TYR A 483 14.37 4.40 -9.35
C TYR A 483 15.44 4.84 -10.35
N ARG A 484 16.34 3.93 -10.74
CA ARG A 484 17.42 4.22 -11.70
C ARG A 484 16.88 4.75 -13.02
N VAL A 485 15.94 4.03 -13.62
CA VAL A 485 15.36 4.42 -14.91
C VAL A 485 14.59 5.73 -14.79
N ARG A 486 13.73 5.88 -13.77
CA ARG A 486 12.94 7.12 -13.56
C ARG A 486 13.83 8.33 -13.31
N LYS A 487 14.92 8.14 -12.55
CA LYS A 487 15.91 9.20 -12.31
C LYS A 487 16.60 9.60 -13.61
N ALA A 488 17.09 8.64 -14.39
CA ALA A 488 17.76 8.90 -15.67
C ALA A 488 16.84 9.63 -16.68
N LEU A 489 15.57 9.19 -16.78
CA LEU A 489 14.57 9.84 -17.64
C LEU A 489 14.34 11.30 -17.23
N ARG A 490 14.19 11.58 -15.93
CA ARG A 490 13.98 12.92 -15.40
C ARG A 490 15.22 13.81 -15.59
N ASP A 491 16.40 13.33 -15.20
CA ASP A 491 17.64 14.09 -15.25
C ASP A 491 18.03 14.48 -16.70
N ARG A 492 17.63 13.67 -17.68
CA ARG A 492 17.92 13.89 -19.10
C ARG A 492 16.76 14.53 -19.87
N GLY A 493 15.59 14.71 -19.27
CA GLY A 493 14.38 15.17 -19.96
C GLY A 493 13.87 14.17 -21.01
N GLU A 494 14.17 12.89 -20.84
CA GLU A 494 13.80 11.80 -21.75
C GLU A 494 12.52 11.08 -21.29
N TYR A 495 11.96 10.26 -22.17
CA TYR A 495 10.79 9.44 -21.86
C TYR A 495 10.88 8.06 -22.52
N TYR A 496 10.32 7.08 -21.85
CA TYR A 496 10.10 5.75 -22.40
C TYR A 496 8.84 5.75 -23.26
N ILE A 497 8.91 5.18 -24.46
CA ILE A 497 7.76 4.98 -25.33
C ILE A 497 7.17 3.62 -25.04
N GLN A 498 5.93 3.61 -24.52
CA GLN A 498 5.18 2.40 -24.24
C GLN A 498 4.76 1.69 -25.55
N PRO A 499 4.39 0.38 -25.51
CA PRO A 499 3.90 -0.34 -26.70
C PRO A 499 2.70 0.32 -27.38
N ASN A 500 1.86 1.05 -26.64
CA ASN A 500 0.72 1.82 -27.16
C ASN A 500 1.11 3.20 -27.72
N GLY A 501 2.40 3.53 -27.83
CA GLY A 501 2.91 4.81 -28.31
C GLY A 501 2.91 5.95 -27.30
N GLN A 502 2.39 5.75 -26.09
CA GLN A 502 2.36 6.80 -25.06
C GLN A 502 3.76 7.01 -24.43
N LYS A 503 4.07 8.28 -24.16
CA LYS A 503 5.29 8.67 -23.45
C LYS A 503 5.10 8.48 -21.95
N SER A 504 6.08 7.86 -21.29
CA SER A 504 6.11 7.65 -19.84
C SER A 504 7.45 8.03 -19.25
N THR A 505 7.43 8.78 -18.16
CA THR A 505 8.61 9.06 -17.33
C THR A 505 8.72 8.09 -16.14
N ARG A 506 7.74 7.20 -15.98
CA ARG A 506 7.62 6.29 -14.83
C ARG A 506 7.36 4.84 -15.28
N PRO A 507 8.28 4.20 -16.03
CA PRO A 507 8.12 2.79 -16.37
C PRO A 507 8.13 1.95 -15.10
N SER A 508 7.36 0.85 -15.12
CA SER A 508 7.34 -0.14 -14.04
C SER A 508 8.49 -1.12 -14.18
N VAL A 509 8.86 -1.80 -13.09
CA VAL A 509 9.88 -2.87 -13.13
C VAL A 509 9.52 -3.95 -14.14
N ARG A 510 8.24 -4.31 -14.26
CA ARG A 510 7.76 -5.24 -15.28
C ARG A 510 8.14 -4.78 -16.68
N THR A 511 7.87 -3.54 -17.02
CA THR A 511 8.23 -2.94 -18.32
C THR A 511 9.73 -2.96 -18.56
N ILE A 512 10.55 -2.69 -17.53
CA ILE A 512 12.02 -2.73 -17.61
C ILE A 512 12.48 -4.16 -17.91
N LEU A 513 11.97 -5.14 -17.18
CA LEU A 513 12.34 -6.55 -17.36
C LEU A 513 11.87 -7.10 -18.72
N GLU A 514 10.65 -6.72 -19.18
CA GLU A 514 10.14 -7.09 -20.51
C GLU A 514 11.03 -6.56 -21.65
N VAL A 515 11.61 -5.35 -21.52
CA VAL A 515 12.57 -4.83 -22.53
C VAL A 515 13.84 -5.66 -22.58
N LEU A 516 14.31 -6.16 -21.42
CA LEU A 516 15.52 -6.96 -21.30
C LEU A 516 15.28 -8.46 -21.59
N GLU A 517 14.03 -8.91 -21.71
CA GLU A 517 13.67 -10.33 -21.84
C GLU A 517 14.29 -10.99 -23.07
N THR A 518 14.57 -10.24 -24.12
CA THR A 518 15.03 -10.77 -25.42
C THR A 518 16.52 -10.60 -25.66
N VAL A 519 17.32 -10.33 -24.64
CA VAL A 519 18.77 -10.15 -24.80
C VAL A 519 19.43 -11.49 -25.04
N LEU A 520 19.94 -11.67 -26.26
CA LEU A 520 20.75 -12.86 -26.65
C LEU A 520 22.21 -12.64 -26.31
N VAL A 521 22.88 -13.71 -25.88
CA VAL A 521 24.33 -13.78 -25.69
C VAL A 521 24.86 -15.00 -26.40
N ILE A 522 26.04 -14.87 -26.99
CA ILE A 522 26.78 -15.94 -27.65
C ILE A 522 27.92 -16.36 -26.74
N TYR A 523 27.94 -17.64 -26.36
CA TYR A 523 29.09 -18.26 -25.71
C TYR A 523 29.97 -18.94 -26.76
N PHE A 524 31.24 -18.58 -26.76
CA PHE A 524 32.22 -19.16 -27.67
C PHE A 524 33.61 -19.21 -27.02
N ASN A 525 34.21 -20.39 -26.97
CA ASN A 525 35.55 -20.63 -26.43
C ASN A 525 35.79 -19.97 -25.05
N GLY A 526 34.88 -20.20 -24.10
CA GLY A 526 35.00 -19.66 -22.74
C GLY A 526 34.66 -18.17 -22.59
N ASN A 527 34.26 -17.49 -23.66
CA ASN A 527 33.92 -16.06 -23.64
C ASN A 527 32.44 -15.81 -23.98
N LEU A 528 31.90 -14.74 -23.44
CA LEU A 528 30.55 -14.28 -23.70
C LEU A 528 30.59 -13.06 -24.64
N TYR A 529 29.73 -13.04 -25.64
CA TYR A 529 29.65 -11.97 -26.63
C TYR A 529 28.22 -11.47 -26.77
N LEU A 530 28.03 -10.15 -26.81
CA LEU A 530 26.76 -9.53 -27.14
C LEU A 530 26.72 -9.30 -28.67
N PRO A 531 25.67 -9.73 -29.40
CA PRO A 531 25.54 -9.48 -30.84
C PRO A 531 25.53 -7.99 -31.18
N ASN A 532 26.18 -7.61 -32.27
CA ASN A 532 26.26 -6.22 -32.72
C ASN A 532 24.91 -5.64 -33.14
N ASP A 533 23.94 -6.47 -33.47
CA ASP A 533 22.57 -6.13 -33.84
C ASP A 533 21.61 -6.08 -32.63
N THR A 534 22.14 -6.04 -31.42
CA THR A 534 21.35 -5.86 -30.20
C THR A 534 20.46 -4.64 -30.33
N SER A 535 19.15 -4.80 -30.05
CA SER A 535 18.13 -3.76 -30.22
C SER A 535 18.53 -2.44 -29.56
N PRO A 536 18.39 -1.29 -30.27
CA PRO A 536 18.64 0.03 -29.68
C PRO A 536 17.81 0.30 -28.42
N LYS A 537 16.64 -0.34 -28.30
CA LYS A 537 15.74 -0.23 -27.14
C LYS A 537 16.37 -0.87 -25.88
N ILE A 538 17.05 -1.99 -26.05
CA ILE A 538 17.81 -2.68 -25.01
C ILE A 538 18.99 -1.81 -24.57
N LEU A 539 19.78 -1.34 -25.54
CA LEU A 539 20.95 -0.49 -25.26
C LEU A 539 20.55 0.79 -24.50
N LYS A 540 19.45 1.41 -24.91
CA LYS A 540 18.92 2.60 -24.23
C LYS A 540 18.43 2.30 -22.81
N MET A 541 17.80 1.14 -22.59
CA MET A 541 17.39 0.70 -21.26
C MET A 541 18.59 0.49 -20.34
N LEU A 542 19.65 -0.14 -20.84
CA LEU A 542 20.91 -0.31 -20.08
C LEU A 542 21.53 1.04 -19.73
N GLU A 543 21.55 1.97 -20.66
CA GLU A 543 22.02 3.35 -20.42
C GLU A 543 21.24 4.03 -19.29
N TRP A 544 19.90 3.94 -19.26
CA TRP A 544 19.08 4.48 -18.18
C TRP A 544 19.30 3.77 -16.85
N LEU A 545 19.59 2.46 -16.89
CA LEU A 545 20.01 1.69 -15.72
C LEU A 545 21.44 2.03 -15.28
N GLY A 546 22.22 2.77 -16.11
CA GLY A 546 23.61 3.14 -15.88
C GLY A 546 24.58 1.99 -16.05
N PHE A 547 24.28 1.07 -16.95
CA PHE A 547 25.15 -0.04 -17.31
C PHE A 547 25.68 0.07 -18.73
N SER A 548 26.95 -0.37 -18.92
CA SER A 548 27.50 -0.66 -20.24
C SER A 548 26.91 -1.98 -20.73
N PRO A 549 26.74 -2.14 -22.05
CA PRO A 549 26.44 -3.45 -22.66
C PRO A 549 27.39 -4.58 -22.25
N ASP A 550 28.61 -4.27 -21.84
CA ASP A 550 29.60 -5.24 -21.33
C ASP A 550 29.15 -6.06 -20.13
N ILE A 551 28.06 -5.62 -19.44
CA ILE A 551 27.46 -6.41 -18.36
C ILE A 551 27.06 -7.82 -18.84
N TYR A 552 26.74 -7.99 -20.12
CA TYR A 552 26.36 -9.27 -20.73
C TYR A 552 27.56 -10.11 -21.20
N THR A 553 28.74 -9.52 -21.21
CA THR A 553 29.98 -10.22 -21.63
C THR A 553 30.87 -10.60 -20.44
N LYS A 554 30.49 -10.18 -19.25
CA LYS A 554 31.17 -10.50 -17.99
C LYS A 554 30.60 -11.75 -17.35
N LYS A 555 31.46 -12.58 -16.77
CA LYS A 555 31.07 -13.68 -15.91
C LYS A 555 30.66 -13.16 -14.53
N ILE A 556 29.77 -13.89 -13.85
CA ILE A 556 29.33 -13.56 -12.49
C ILE A 556 30.49 -13.86 -11.53
N ASN A 557 30.97 -12.82 -10.86
CA ASN A 557 31.95 -12.99 -9.79
C ASN A 557 31.20 -13.44 -8.53
N VAL A 558 31.44 -14.65 -8.07
CA VAL A 558 30.81 -15.19 -6.86
C VAL A 558 31.61 -14.76 -5.64
N ILE A 559 30.94 -14.25 -4.63
CA ILE A 559 31.52 -13.86 -3.33
C ILE A 559 31.35 -15.04 -2.37
N PHE A 560 32.49 -15.52 -1.88
CA PHE A 560 32.59 -16.60 -0.90
C PHE A 560 32.76 -16.05 0.51
#